data_b9c66146ab5f75dcf51513e8f893396d
#
_entry.id   b9c66146ab5f75dcf51513e8f893396d
#
_cell.length_a   1.000
_cell.length_b   1.000
_cell.length_c   1.000
_cell.angle_alpha   90.00
_cell.angle_beta   90.00
_cell.angle_gamma   90.00
#
_symmetry.space_group_name_H-M   'P 1'
#
loop_
_entity.id
_entity.type
_entity.pdbx_description
1 polymer ?
#
loop_
_entity_poly.entity_id
_entity_poly.type
_entity_poly.pdbx_seq_one_letter_code
_entity_poly.pdbx_strand_id
1 'polypeptide(L)'
;MKKTNLLSSLVAASALLFASLSFAADETQQDANGVILSGHDAVSYFTMDKAVKGYAGISAVHDGAIYHFSSEANRDAFKANPSKYAPQYGGFCAYGAAIGAKFPVDPTVFAVIDDKLYVNNSANVSKLWNAKQSKAIALADKKWSSIREVSAGELEADDDLDD
;
A
#
# COMPACT_ATOMS: atom_id res chain seq x y z
N MET A 1 58.67 -51.70 14.77
CA MET A 1 57.63 -51.36 13.78
C MET A 1 56.37 -51.01 14.56
N LYS A 2 56.05 -49.69 14.70
CA LYS A 2 54.84 -49.19 15.39
C LYS A 2 54.02 -48.50 14.34
N LYS A 3 52.81 -48.98 14.06
CA LYS A 3 51.83 -48.38 13.18
C LYS A 3 51.02 -47.40 13.98
N THR A 4 51.12 -46.12 13.62
CA THR A 4 50.28 -45.05 14.18
C THR A 4 49.07 -44.83 13.27
N ASN A 5 47.89 -45.10 13.82
CA ASN A 5 46.60 -44.82 13.14
C ASN A 5 46.25 -43.37 13.40
N LEU A 6 46.21 -42.53 12.34
CA LEU A 6 45.61 -41.19 12.40
C LEU A 6 44.09 -41.37 12.21
N LEU A 7 43.35 -41.08 13.24
CA LEU A 7 41.89 -40.86 13.21
C LEU A 7 41.66 -39.41 12.77
N SER A 8 41.18 -39.28 11.53
CA SER A 8 40.71 -37.99 11.01
C SER A 8 39.31 -37.72 11.53
N SER A 9 39.17 -36.79 12.46
CA SER A 9 37.87 -36.30 12.91
C SER A 9 37.27 -35.34 11.86
N LEU A 10 36.25 -35.77 11.17
CA LEU A 10 35.38 -34.90 10.37
C LEU A 10 34.43 -34.12 11.28
N VAL A 11 34.70 -32.87 11.50
CA VAL A 11 33.75 -31.94 12.12
C VAL A 11 32.81 -31.45 11.03
N ALA A 12 31.61 -32.01 11.00
CA ALA A 12 30.52 -31.52 10.15
C ALA A 12 29.97 -30.23 10.79
N ALA A 13 30.33 -29.09 10.24
CA ALA A 13 29.73 -27.81 10.59
C ALA A 13 28.33 -27.75 9.96
N SER A 14 27.31 -28.00 10.76
CA SER A 14 25.92 -27.76 10.37
C SER A 14 25.64 -26.26 10.35
N ALA A 15 25.70 -25.64 9.18
CA ALA A 15 25.24 -24.28 8.98
C ALA A 15 23.71 -24.27 9.08
N LEU A 16 23.17 -23.82 10.21
CA LEU A 16 21.76 -23.50 10.37
C LEU A 16 21.46 -22.26 9.52
N LEU A 17 20.88 -22.48 8.35
CA LEU A 17 20.26 -21.41 7.57
C LEU A 17 19.03 -20.93 8.35
N PHE A 18 19.18 -19.84 9.09
CA PHE A 18 18.03 -19.05 9.55
C PHE A 18 17.43 -18.39 8.31
N ALA A 19 16.40 -19.01 7.74
CA ALA A 19 15.53 -18.32 6.80
C ALA A 19 14.84 -17.20 7.61
N SER A 20 15.31 -15.97 7.44
CA SER A 20 14.61 -14.78 7.90
C SER A 20 13.28 -14.76 7.17
N LEU A 21 12.18 -15.01 7.89
CA LEU A 21 10.84 -14.70 7.41
C LEU A 21 10.78 -13.17 7.29
N SER A 22 11.15 -12.66 6.12
CA SER A 22 10.84 -11.28 5.75
C SER A 22 9.32 -11.24 5.61
N PHE A 23 8.64 -10.68 6.59
CA PHE A 23 7.28 -10.21 6.37
C PHE A 23 7.38 -9.15 5.29
N ALA A 24 6.77 -9.41 4.13
CA ALA A 24 6.69 -8.41 3.08
C ALA A 24 5.95 -7.20 3.67
N ALA A 25 6.58 -6.03 3.58
CA ALA A 25 5.95 -4.79 3.98
C ALA A 25 4.68 -4.58 3.14
N ASP A 26 3.59 -4.19 3.78
CA ASP A 26 2.34 -3.83 3.09
C ASP A 26 2.52 -2.45 2.44
N GLU A 27 3.20 -2.40 1.29
CA GLU A 27 3.42 -1.13 0.56
C GLU A 27 2.14 -0.60 -0.09
N THR A 28 1.18 -1.48 -0.37
CA THR A 28 -0.12 -1.14 -0.94
C THR A 28 -1.25 -1.83 -0.19
N GLN A 29 -2.39 -1.12 -0.04
CA GLN A 29 -3.59 -1.66 0.60
C GLN A 29 -4.32 -2.58 -0.39
N GLN A 30 -4.22 -3.88 -0.17
CA GLN A 30 -4.77 -4.93 -1.03
C GLN A 30 -5.69 -5.86 -0.23
N ASP A 31 -6.63 -6.48 -0.93
CA ASP A 31 -7.36 -7.62 -0.39
C ASP A 31 -6.53 -8.93 -0.46
N ALA A 32 -7.10 -10.03 0.02
CA ALA A 32 -6.44 -11.34 0.01
C ALA A 32 -6.09 -11.87 -1.40
N ASN A 33 -6.62 -11.27 -2.46
CA ASN A 33 -6.35 -11.59 -3.86
C ASN A 33 -5.35 -10.62 -4.51
N GLY A 34 -4.80 -9.68 -3.76
CA GLY A 34 -3.89 -8.66 -4.26
C GLY A 34 -4.58 -7.49 -4.97
N VAL A 35 -5.91 -7.32 -4.79
CA VAL A 35 -6.68 -6.29 -5.47
C VAL A 35 -6.75 -5.02 -4.63
N ILE A 36 -6.34 -3.90 -5.20
CA ILE A 36 -6.38 -2.58 -4.57
C ILE A 36 -7.74 -1.88 -4.78
N LEU A 37 -8.07 -0.88 -3.94
CA LEU A 37 -9.31 -0.08 -3.99
C LEU A 37 -10.57 -0.96 -3.97
N SER A 38 -10.49 -2.14 -3.38
CA SER A 38 -11.56 -3.16 -3.42
C SER A 38 -12.09 -3.38 -4.85
N GLY A 39 -11.23 -3.28 -5.86
CA GLY A 39 -11.55 -3.46 -7.28
C GLY A 39 -12.33 -2.31 -7.92
N HIS A 40 -12.27 -1.08 -7.37
CA HIS A 40 -12.79 0.10 -8.06
C HIS A 40 -11.77 0.63 -9.07
N ASP A 41 -12.29 1.17 -10.17
CA ASP A 41 -11.53 1.67 -11.32
C ASP A 41 -10.81 2.98 -10.94
N ALA A 42 -9.47 2.93 -10.86
CA ALA A 42 -8.66 4.07 -10.47
C ALA A 42 -8.81 5.29 -11.42
N VAL A 43 -9.12 5.07 -12.68
CA VAL A 43 -9.32 6.15 -13.67
C VAL A 43 -10.65 6.84 -13.48
N SER A 44 -11.69 6.13 -13.01
CA SER A 44 -13.03 6.66 -12.85
C SER A 44 -13.11 7.82 -11.84
N TYR A 45 -12.26 7.82 -10.82
CA TYR A 45 -12.18 8.92 -9.85
C TYR A 45 -11.84 10.25 -10.49
N PHE A 46 -10.98 10.24 -11.52
CA PHE A 46 -10.53 11.45 -12.22
C PHE A 46 -11.46 11.87 -13.37
N THR A 47 -12.06 10.89 -14.05
CA THR A 47 -12.84 11.15 -15.27
C THR A 47 -14.31 11.29 -15.02
N MET A 48 -14.82 10.70 -13.95
CA MET A 48 -16.25 10.65 -13.64
C MET A 48 -16.58 11.20 -12.25
N ASP A 49 -15.56 11.54 -11.44
CA ASP A 49 -15.72 11.91 -10.02
C ASP A 49 -16.54 10.87 -9.23
N LYS A 50 -16.26 9.59 -9.49
CA LYS A 50 -17.01 8.46 -8.92
C LYS A 50 -16.12 7.24 -8.69
N ALA A 51 -16.39 6.54 -7.59
CA ALA A 51 -15.89 5.20 -7.34
C ALA A 51 -16.71 4.18 -8.15
N VAL A 52 -16.27 3.87 -9.36
CA VAL A 52 -16.93 2.91 -10.24
C VAL A 52 -16.29 1.53 -10.09
N LYS A 53 -17.10 0.50 -9.92
CA LYS A 53 -16.60 -0.88 -9.82
C LYS A 53 -15.98 -1.32 -11.14
N GLY A 54 -14.76 -1.85 -11.09
CA GLY A 54 -14.10 -2.50 -12.22
C GLY A 54 -14.47 -3.98 -12.35
N TYR A 55 -14.06 -4.58 -13.44
CA TYR A 55 -14.24 -5.99 -13.75
C TYR A 55 -12.86 -6.71 -13.64
N ALA A 56 -12.82 -7.88 -13.00
CA ALA A 56 -11.59 -8.66 -12.85
C ALA A 56 -10.94 -9.04 -14.20
N GLY A 57 -11.76 -9.21 -15.26
CA GLY A 57 -11.28 -9.50 -16.60
C GLY A 57 -10.63 -8.31 -17.32
N ILE A 58 -10.78 -7.08 -16.80
CA ILE A 58 -10.17 -5.86 -17.33
C ILE A 58 -9.24 -5.31 -16.25
N SER A 59 -8.01 -5.81 -16.22
CA SER A 59 -7.07 -5.53 -15.13
C SER A 59 -5.68 -5.14 -15.61
N ALA A 60 -4.91 -4.52 -14.72
CA ALA A 60 -3.48 -4.28 -14.86
C ALA A 60 -2.80 -4.43 -13.48
N VAL A 61 -1.49 -4.68 -13.50
CA VAL A 61 -0.66 -4.73 -12.28
C VAL A 61 0.23 -3.50 -12.24
N HIS A 62 0.32 -2.86 -11.08
CA HIS A 62 1.25 -1.77 -10.81
C HIS A 62 1.65 -1.79 -9.33
N ASP A 63 2.95 -1.63 -9.06
CA ASP A 63 3.54 -1.68 -7.71
C ASP A 63 3.06 -2.89 -6.88
N GLY A 64 3.02 -4.07 -7.52
CA GLY A 64 2.62 -5.32 -6.88
C GLY A 64 1.12 -5.47 -6.62
N ALA A 65 0.28 -4.47 -6.93
CA ALA A 65 -1.16 -4.51 -6.75
C ALA A 65 -1.92 -4.72 -8.07
N ILE A 66 -3.06 -5.42 -8.00
CA ILE A 66 -3.97 -5.65 -9.12
C ILE A 66 -5.04 -4.56 -9.12
N TYR A 67 -5.13 -3.83 -10.23
CA TYR A 67 -6.15 -2.81 -10.49
C TYR A 67 -7.20 -3.38 -11.42
N HIS A 68 -8.49 -3.20 -11.09
CA HIS A 68 -9.61 -3.53 -11.96
C HIS A 68 -10.16 -2.26 -12.64
N PHE A 69 -10.63 -2.39 -13.87
CA PHE A 69 -11.15 -1.25 -14.65
C PHE A 69 -12.56 -1.52 -15.16
N SER A 70 -13.34 -0.47 -15.28
CA SER A 70 -14.71 -0.51 -15.81
C SER A 70 -14.76 -0.62 -17.34
N SER A 71 -13.64 -0.29 -18.01
CA SER A 71 -13.48 -0.38 -19.46
C SER A 71 -12.02 -0.66 -19.86
N GLU A 72 -11.83 -1.18 -21.06
CA GLU A 72 -10.50 -1.35 -21.65
C GLU A 72 -9.80 0.00 -21.86
N ALA A 73 -10.56 1.04 -22.23
CA ALA A 73 -10.03 2.39 -22.39
C ALA A 73 -9.42 2.93 -21.08
N ASN A 74 -10.07 2.70 -19.93
CA ASN A 74 -9.56 3.11 -18.63
C ASN A 74 -8.31 2.30 -18.26
N ARG A 75 -8.31 0.97 -18.48
CA ARG A 75 -7.12 0.14 -18.29
C ARG A 75 -5.94 0.67 -19.11
N ASP A 76 -6.16 1.00 -20.36
CA ASP A 76 -5.09 1.44 -21.26
C ASP A 76 -4.60 2.85 -20.89
N ALA A 77 -5.50 3.75 -20.46
CA ALA A 77 -5.14 5.05 -19.88
C ALA A 77 -4.29 4.89 -18.62
N PHE A 78 -4.67 3.98 -17.71
CA PHE A 78 -3.88 3.65 -16.52
C PHE A 78 -2.50 3.12 -16.90
N LYS A 79 -2.41 2.15 -17.80
CA LYS A 79 -1.14 1.57 -18.26
C LYS A 79 -0.20 2.59 -18.89
N ALA A 80 -0.75 3.60 -19.58
CA ALA A 80 0.03 4.69 -20.17
C ALA A 80 0.66 5.62 -19.11
N ASN A 81 -0.01 5.82 -17.97
CA ASN A 81 0.50 6.65 -16.87
C ASN A 81 -0.07 6.19 -15.51
N PRO A 82 0.42 5.07 -14.96
CA PRO A 82 -0.08 4.54 -13.70
C PRO A 82 0.03 5.53 -12.54
N SER A 83 1.14 6.24 -12.44
CA SER A 83 1.41 7.19 -11.34
C SER A 83 0.41 8.34 -11.28
N LYS A 84 -0.27 8.67 -12.39
CA LYS A 84 -1.33 9.66 -12.42
C LYS A 84 -2.58 9.19 -11.68
N TYR A 85 -2.91 7.91 -11.81
CA TYR A 85 -4.19 7.35 -11.37
C TYR A 85 -4.10 6.52 -10.09
N ALA A 86 -2.89 6.05 -9.75
CA ALA A 86 -2.68 5.30 -8.52
C ALA A 86 -3.00 6.16 -7.29
N PRO A 87 -3.66 5.59 -6.25
CA PRO A 87 -3.94 6.34 -5.04
C PRO A 87 -2.66 6.68 -4.30
N GLN A 88 -2.65 7.81 -3.62
CA GLN A 88 -1.57 8.20 -2.74
C GLN A 88 -1.43 7.22 -1.57
N TYR A 89 -0.26 7.17 -0.97
CA TYR A 89 0.05 6.34 0.21
C TYR A 89 -0.31 4.85 0.00
N GLY A 90 -0.01 4.32 -1.19
CA GLY A 90 -0.29 2.91 -1.51
C GLY A 90 -1.77 2.52 -1.43
N GLY A 91 -2.70 3.49 -1.43
CA GLY A 91 -4.13 3.24 -1.26
C GLY A 91 -4.58 3.04 0.19
N PHE A 92 -3.70 3.25 1.18
CA PHE A 92 -4.09 3.34 2.58
C PHE A 92 -4.81 4.65 2.89
N CYS A 93 -5.48 4.70 4.04
CA CYS A 93 -6.20 5.87 4.51
C CYS A 93 -5.29 7.10 4.59
N ALA A 94 -5.63 8.18 3.88
CA ALA A 94 -4.84 9.40 3.83
C ALA A 94 -4.71 10.08 5.21
N TYR A 95 -5.78 10.08 6.02
CA TYR A 95 -5.72 10.53 7.41
C TYR A 95 -4.80 9.64 8.25
N GLY A 96 -4.90 8.31 8.06
CA GLY A 96 -4.02 7.36 8.74
C GLY A 96 -2.54 7.62 8.43
N ALA A 97 -2.20 7.83 7.15
CA ALA A 97 -0.83 8.17 6.74
C ALA A 97 -0.33 9.47 7.40
N ALA A 98 -1.22 10.46 7.59
CA ALA A 98 -0.88 11.72 8.24
C ALA A 98 -0.57 11.57 9.75
N ILE A 99 -1.18 10.61 10.42
CA ILE A 99 -0.90 10.27 11.82
C ILE A 99 0.09 9.09 11.97
N GLY A 100 0.78 8.70 10.90
CA GLY A 100 1.85 7.71 10.96
C GLY A 100 1.39 6.25 10.93
N ALA A 101 0.15 5.97 10.52
CA ALA A 101 -0.43 4.63 10.50
C ALA A 101 -0.99 4.23 9.14
N LYS A 102 -1.22 2.93 8.94
CA LYS A 102 -1.82 2.35 7.75
C LYS A 102 -3.16 1.70 8.12
N PHE A 103 -4.25 2.26 7.61
CA PHE A 103 -5.60 1.72 7.80
C PHE A 103 -6.23 1.36 6.47
N PRO A 104 -7.09 0.33 6.43
CA PRO A 104 -7.89 0.01 5.26
C PRO A 104 -8.84 1.17 4.95
N VAL A 105 -9.34 1.21 3.72
CA VAL A 105 -10.18 2.29 3.21
C VAL A 105 -11.57 1.83 2.80
N ASP A 106 -12.50 2.78 2.74
CA ASP A 106 -13.71 2.70 1.93
C ASP A 106 -13.44 3.41 0.59
N PRO A 107 -13.35 2.69 -0.53
CA PRO A 107 -13.04 3.29 -1.83
C PRO A 107 -14.05 4.33 -2.30
N THR A 108 -15.25 4.39 -1.71
CA THR A 108 -16.27 5.41 -2.00
C THR A 108 -16.02 6.72 -1.26
N VAL A 109 -15.10 6.72 -0.29
CA VAL A 109 -14.72 7.89 0.51
C VAL A 109 -13.38 8.42 0.00
N PHE A 110 -13.43 9.29 -0.99
CA PHE A 110 -12.25 9.77 -1.71
C PHE A 110 -12.27 11.29 -1.95
N ALA A 111 -11.13 11.82 -2.37
CA ALA A 111 -10.99 13.14 -2.96
C ALA A 111 -9.88 13.12 -4.02
N VAL A 112 -10.08 13.86 -5.11
CA VAL A 112 -9.02 14.17 -6.08
C VAL A 112 -8.61 15.63 -5.88
N ILE A 113 -7.34 15.85 -5.53
CA ILE A 113 -6.80 17.17 -5.20
C ILE A 113 -5.45 17.31 -5.90
N ASP A 114 -5.28 18.37 -6.65
CA ASP A 114 -4.05 18.63 -7.43
C ASP A 114 -3.65 17.40 -8.27
N ASP A 115 -4.61 16.82 -8.97
CA ASP A 115 -4.45 15.60 -9.79
C ASP A 115 -3.93 14.36 -9.02
N LYS A 116 -4.19 14.28 -7.72
CA LYS A 116 -3.83 13.14 -6.87
C LYS A 116 -5.07 12.54 -6.21
N LEU A 117 -5.16 11.21 -6.21
CA LEU A 117 -6.26 10.48 -5.56
C LEU A 117 -5.91 10.17 -4.11
N TYR A 118 -6.74 10.63 -3.20
CA TYR A 118 -6.71 10.31 -1.77
C TYR A 118 -7.95 9.53 -1.40
N VAL A 119 -7.78 8.46 -0.61
CA VAL A 119 -8.88 7.64 -0.10
C VAL A 119 -8.84 7.62 1.42
N ASN A 120 -10.00 7.53 2.06
CA ASN A 120 -10.11 7.51 3.51
C ASN A 120 -10.89 6.29 4.00
N ASN A 121 -10.77 6.00 5.28
CA ASN A 121 -11.41 4.85 5.92
C ASN A 121 -12.93 4.98 6.01
N SER A 122 -13.44 6.18 6.28
CA SER A 122 -14.87 6.45 6.49
C SER A 122 -15.22 7.91 6.29
N ALA A 123 -16.52 8.20 6.13
CA ALA A 123 -17.01 9.56 6.01
C ALA A 123 -16.67 10.44 7.22
N ASN A 124 -16.61 9.88 8.43
CA ASN A 124 -16.22 10.63 9.64
C ASN A 124 -14.73 10.98 9.61
N VAL A 125 -13.87 10.05 9.23
CA VAL A 125 -12.43 10.27 9.05
C VAL A 125 -12.17 11.28 7.93
N SER A 126 -12.92 11.20 6.82
CA SER A 126 -12.85 12.19 5.73
C SER A 126 -13.20 13.61 6.21
N LYS A 127 -14.16 13.79 7.13
CA LYS A 127 -14.46 15.10 7.72
C LYS A 127 -13.28 15.65 8.53
N LEU A 128 -12.61 14.80 9.32
CA LEU A 128 -11.43 15.19 10.08
C LEU A 128 -10.28 15.60 9.14
N TRP A 129 -10.04 14.79 8.10
CA TRP A 129 -9.04 15.06 7.07
C TRP A 129 -9.34 16.38 6.33
N ASN A 130 -10.58 16.59 5.89
CA ASN A 130 -11.01 17.80 5.19
C ASN A 130 -10.86 19.08 6.05
N ALA A 131 -11.07 18.99 7.35
CA ALA A 131 -10.94 20.15 8.26
C ALA A 131 -9.50 20.69 8.32
N LYS A 132 -8.50 19.84 8.09
CA LYS A 132 -7.07 20.19 8.13
C LYS A 132 -6.32 19.66 6.90
N GLN A 133 -6.95 19.63 5.73
CA GLN A 133 -6.53 18.90 4.54
C GLN A 133 -5.08 19.17 4.12
N SER A 134 -4.70 20.45 3.98
CA SER A 134 -3.32 20.82 3.56
C SER A 134 -2.28 20.37 4.59
N LYS A 135 -2.59 20.48 5.90
CA LYS A 135 -1.72 19.98 6.97
C LYS A 135 -1.62 18.46 6.93
N ALA A 136 -2.75 17.77 6.76
CA ALA A 136 -2.80 16.32 6.69
C ALA A 136 -1.98 15.79 5.50
N ILE A 137 -2.11 16.38 4.31
CA ILE A 137 -1.31 16.00 3.14
C ILE A 137 0.18 16.21 3.42
N ALA A 138 0.59 17.37 3.95
CA ALA A 138 1.99 17.66 4.24
C ALA A 138 2.60 16.69 5.28
N LEU A 139 1.83 16.34 6.32
CA LEU A 139 2.26 15.35 7.32
C LEU A 139 2.35 13.95 6.72
N ALA A 140 1.34 13.53 5.95
CA ALA A 140 1.34 12.23 5.29
C ALA A 140 2.50 12.08 4.31
N ASP A 141 2.77 13.09 3.47
CA ASP A 141 3.91 13.10 2.54
C ASP A 141 5.25 12.94 3.27
N LYS A 142 5.40 13.61 4.42
CA LYS A 142 6.59 13.50 5.26
C LYS A 142 6.74 12.12 5.90
N LYS A 143 5.66 11.58 6.48
CA LYS A 143 5.69 10.33 7.24
C LYS A 143 5.70 9.10 6.31
N TRP A 144 5.09 9.18 5.13
CA TRP A 144 4.97 8.06 4.21
C TRP A 144 6.31 7.41 3.88
N SER A 145 7.36 8.20 3.67
CA SER A 145 8.69 7.69 3.35
C SER A 145 9.27 6.77 4.43
N SER A 146 8.88 6.93 5.70
CA SER A 146 9.34 6.11 6.82
C SER A 146 8.42 4.94 7.15
N ILE A 147 7.11 5.04 6.82
CA ILE A 147 6.14 4.00 7.18
C ILE A 147 5.81 3.05 6.02
N ARG A 148 6.08 3.42 4.76
CA ARG A 148 5.68 2.63 3.59
C ARG A 148 6.16 1.17 3.62
N GLU A 149 7.35 0.94 4.15
CA GLU A 149 8.00 -0.38 4.22
C GLU A 149 7.81 -1.06 5.59
N VAL A 150 7.02 -0.47 6.48
CA VAL A 150 6.69 -1.04 7.79
C VAL A 150 5.31 -1.69 7.69
N SER A 151 5.12 -2.87 8.30
CA SER A 151 3.80 -3.51 8.29
C SER A 151 2.78 -2.71 9.11
N ALA A 152 1.52 -2.72 8.70
CA ALA A 152 0.45 -1.95 9.35
C ALA A 152 0.32 -2.24 10.86
N GLY A 153 0.58 -3.49 11.26
CA GLY A 153 0.48 -3.91 12.66
C GLY A 153 1.64 -3.50 13.56
N GLU A 154 2.73 -2.98 12.98
CA GLU A 154 3.92 -2.50 13.71
C GLU A 154 3.93 -0.98 13.88
N LEU A 155 2.97 -0.29 13.27
CA LEU A 155 2.87 1.17 13.33
C LEU A 155 2.01 1.60 14.52
N GLU A 156 2.52 2.59 15.26
CA GLU A 156 1.79 3.31 16.30
C GLU A 156 1.33 4.66 15.72
N ALA A 157 0.03 4.89 15.74
CA ALA A 157 -0.54 6.17 15.28
C ALA A 157 -0.29 7.27 16.31
N ASP A 158 -0.01 8.48 15.85
CA ASP A 158 -0.11 9.67 16.70
C ASP A 158 -1.58 9.91 17.08
N ASP A 159 -1.84 10.57 18.19
CA ASP A 159 -3.20 10.76 18.70
C ASP A 159 -4.08 11.56 17.73
N ASP A 160 -3.51 12.57 17.06
CA ASP A 160 -4.19 13.38 16.03
C ASP A 160 -3.21 14.14 15.11
N LEU A 161 -3.74 15.11 14.33
CA LEU A 161 -2.97 15.96 13.42
C LEU A 161 -2.31 17.16 14.10
N ASP A 162 -2.40 17.34 15.39
CA ASP A 162 -1.95 18.55 16.09
C ASP A 162 -0.54 18.42 16.68
N ASP A 163 0.03 17.19 16.72
CA ASP A 163 1.40 16.92 17.19
C ASP A 163 2.50 17.18 16.14
#